data_2e44c57db8b08965535867b6097aa3d0
#
_entry.id   2e44c57db8b08965535867b6097aa3d0
#
_cell.length_a   1.000
_cell.length_b   1.000
_cell.length_c   1.000
_cell.angle_alpha   90.00
_cell.angle_beta   90.00
_cell.angle_gamma   90.00
#
_symmetry.space_group_name_H-M   'P 1'
#
loop_
_entity.id
_entity.type
_entity.pdbx_description
1 polymer ?
#
loop_
_entity_poly.entity_id
_entity_poly.type
_entity_poly.pdbx_seq_one_letter_code
_entity_poly.pdbx_strand_id
1 'polypeptide(L)'
;MFAQILGETTCGIDGVQILVEVDVSNGLPSFDLVGLPAMAVRESKERVKAALRNSDYPFPMTRITVNLAPADLRKEGSGLDLPIAVGLMTCGRILEPEKLESKVFIGELSLDGRIRKVSGVLSMIMDAKKCGAQEVYIPQANAAEGKLIHGIDVYTVATLKELVEHLKGKNTLTPLPKENILQNNNRIYHVDFANVKGQLVARRALEIAAAGGHSILMVGSPGCGKTMLARRLVTILPPMTEAEALEVTKIYSIVGLLPQADSVMLERPFRSPHHSISGSALLGGGSTPRPGEVTLAHNGVLFLDELPEFERATLEMLRQPLEDGEVSISRVRAAMTFPSKFILCAAQNPCPCGFLGDSVHRCSCKQAEIDSYKRKISGPLMDRIDMQINLSRVEFSELKTKEKGESSAAIRERVVKARLLQQERLEALGMHCNAQMGRSEVVKYCQLDAAAQNVMERYFNMLNLSARSHDRILKVARTIADLAGSESIEAVHLAEAIQLRTSVRP
;
A
#
# COMPACT_ATOMS: atom_id res chain seq x y z
N MET A 1 20.59 39.93 -5.10
CA MET A 1 19.13 39.87 -5.27
C MET A 1 18.63 38.59 -4.72
N PHE A 2 17.55 38.62 -3.93
CA PHE A 2 17.05 37.48 -3.17
C PHE A 2 15.61 37.14 -3.56
N ALA A 3 15.30 35.83 -3.67
CA ALA A 3 13.95 35.32 -3.93
C ALA A 3 13.70 34.05 -3.08
N GLN A 4 12.46 33.86 -2.67
CA GLN A 4 11.98 32.67 -1.97
C GLN A 4 10.84 32.04 -2.76
N ILE A 5 10.97 30.75 -3.06
CA ILE A 5 9.99 30.00 -3.87
C ILE A 5 9.63 28.71 -3.11
N LEU A 6 8.35 28.38 -3.11
CA LEU A 6 7.89 27.13 -2.53
C LEU A 6 8.02 25.99 -3.54
N GLY A 7 8.66 24.94 -3.11
CA GLY A 7 8.75 23.65 -3.81
C GLY A 7 8.37 22.51 -2.89
N GLU A 8 8.33 21.31 -3.41
CA GLU A 8 8.03 20.09 -2.65
C GLU A 8 9.02 18.98 -2.96
N THR A 9 9.24 18.14 -1.97
CA THR A 9 9.94 16.86 -2.12
C THR A 9 9.19 15.77 -1.37
N THR A 10 9.63 14.51 -1.50
CA THR A 10 9.07 13.40 -0.73
C THR A 10 10.01 12.95 0.38
N CYS A 11 9.42 12.59 1.53
CA CYS A 11 10.11 11.92 2.62
C CYS A 11 9.28 10.68 3.02
N GLY A 12 9.80 9.49 2.73
CA GLY A 12 8.99 8.26 2.83
C GLY A 12 7.85 8.24 1.84
N ILE A 13 6.61 8.25 2.34
CA ILE A 13 5.39 8.34 1.52
C ILE A 13 4.73 9.73 1.57
N ASP A 14 5.24 10.64 2.36
CA ASP A 14 4.65 11.95 2.53
C ASP A 14 5.39 13.03 1.74
N GLY A 15 4.66 14.08 1.34
CA GLY A 15 5.23 15.31 0.82
C GLY A 15 5.85 16.11 1.95
N VAL A 16 6.84 16.91 1.62
CA VAL A 16 7.44 17.89 2.55
C VAL A 16 7.76 19.16 1.77
N GLN A 17 7.25 20.27 2.28
CA GLN A 17 7.48 21.58 1.69
C GLN A 17 8.94 22.01 1.83
N ILE A 18 9.51 22.50 0.75
CA ILE A 18 10.86 23.02 0.67
C ILE A 18 10.81 24.51 0.30
N LEU A 19 11.40 25.35 1.15
CA LEU A 19 11.65 26.73 0.82
C LEU A 19 12.95 26.83 0.01
N VAL A 20 12.84 27.16 -1.24
CA VAL A 20 13.96 27.36 -2.17
C VAL A 20 14.35 28.84 -2.13
N GLU A 21 15.46 29.16 -1.47
CA GLU A 21 16.01 30.50 -1.36
C GLU A 21 17.12 30.69 -2.39
N VAL A 22 16.97 31.67 -3.24
CA VAL A 22 17.94 31.99 -4.31
C VAL A 22 18.54 33.36 -4.06
N ASP A 23 19.85 33.44 -3.90
CA ASP A 23 20.59 34.70 -3.87
C ASP A 23 21.53 34.83 -5.08
N VAL A 24 21.39 35.94 -5.78
CA VAL A 24 22.24 36.33 -6.90
C VAL A 24 23.02 37.59 -6.50
N SER A 25 24.31 37.43 -6.29
CA SER A 25 25.23 38.49 -5.82
C SER A 25 26.38 38.73 -6.79
N ASN A 26 26.98 39.92 -6.72
CA ASN A 26 28.16 40.25 -7.52
C ASN A 26 29.36 39.39 -7.11
N GLY A 27 30.10 38.85 -8.09
CA GLY A 27 31.27 38.05 -7.85
C GLY A 27 31.64 37.17 -9.07
N LEU A 28 32.68 36.36 -8.88
CA LEU A 28 33.05 35.36 -9.90
C LEU A 28 31.91 34.36 -10.07
N PRO A 29 31.63 33.96 -11.34
CA PRO A 29 30.54 33.02 -11.62
C PRO A 29 30.70 31.71 -10.84
N SER A 30 29.80 31.46 -9.90
CA SER A 30 29.67 30.22 -9.17
C SER A 30 28.20 29.85 -9.02
N PHE A 31 27.93 28.56 -8.82
CA PHE A 31 26.60 28.06 -8.49
C PHE A 31 26.75 27.06 -7.32
N ASP A 32 26.36 27.51 -6.17
CA ASP A 32 26.47 26.77 -4.92
C ASP A 32 25.07 26.33 -4.45
N LEU A 33 24.90 25.02 -4.25
CA LEU A 33 23.63 24.43 -3.76
C LEU A 33 23.85 23.85 -2.36
N VAL A 34 23.14 24.39 -1.37
CA VAL A 34 23.23 24.02 0.05
C VAL A 34 21.90 23.48 0.60
N GLY A 35 21.89 22.87 1.76
CA GLY A 35 20.68 22.29 2.38
C GLY A 35 20.53 20.78 2.13
N LEU A 36 21.62 20.01 2.22
CA LEU A 36 21.69 18.56 2.06
C LEU A 36 21.07 18.01 0.74
N PRO A 37 21.44 18.56 -0.44
CA PRO A 37 20.95 18.04 -1.71
C PRO A 37 21.53 16.64 -1.98
N ALA A 38 20.68 15.69 -2.40
CA ALA A 38 21.11 14.42 -2.98
C ALA A 38 21.79 14.65 -4.35
N MET A 39 22.43 13.61 -4.92
CA MET A 39 23.16 13.73 -6.19
C MET A 39 22.26 14.25 -7.32
N ALA A 40 21.03 13.72 -7.45
CA ALA A 40 20.08 14.16 -8.47
C ALA A 40 19.73 15.64 -8.37
N VAL A 41 19.64 16.19 -7.13
CA VAL A 41 19.40 17.63 -6.90
C VAL A 41 20.63 18.45 -7.19
N ARG A 42 21.85 17.94 -6.93
CA ARG A 42 23.10 18.65 -7.29
C ARG A 42 23.26 18.83 -8.80
N GLU A 43 22.76 17.88 -9.58
CA GLU A 43 22.75 17.94 -11.05
C GLU A 43 21.75 18.98 -11.61
N SER A 44 20.81 19.49 -10.79
CA SER A 44 19.86 20.55 -11.17
C SER A 44 20.54 21.76 -11.79
N LYS A 45 21.74 22.11 -11.34
CA LYS A 45 22.54 23.22 -11.87
C LYS A 45 22.63 23.19 -13.39
N GLU A 46 23.05 22.05 -13.93
CA GLU A 46 23.26 21.94 -15.38
C GLU A 46 21.94 21.89 -16.16
N ARG A 47 20.92 21.20 -15.59
CA ARG A 47 19.58 21.15 -16.19
C ARG A 47 18.91 22.52 -16.21
N VAL A 48 18.88 23.24 -15.09
CA VAL A 48 18.29 24.58 -14.97
C VAL A 48 19.00 25.57 -15.87
N LYS A 49 20.33 25.58 -15.90
CA LYS A 49 21.13 26.46 -16.75
C LYS A 49 20.82 26.26 -18.24
N ALA A 50 20.78 24.99 -18.69
CA ALA A 50 20.46 24.67 -20.08
C ALA A 50 18.98 25.01 -20.41
N ALA A 51 18.04 24.64 -19.53
CA ALA A 51 16.62 24.89 -19.72
C ALA A 51 16.30 26.39 -19.85
N LEU A 52 16.87 27.24 -18.99
CA LEU A 52 16.70 28.70 -19.09
C LEU A 52 17.21 29.23 -20.41
N ARG A 53 18.45 28.87 -20.82
CA ARG A 53 19.05 29.33 -22.08
C ARG A 53 18.25 28.88 -23.29
N ASN A 54 17.84 27.63 -23.33
CA ASN A 54 17.10 27.06 -24.46
C ASN A 54 15.62 27.51 -24.49
N SER A 55 15.14 28.15 -23.41
CA SER A 55 13.83 28.81 -23.33
C SER A 55 13.90 30.31 -23.56
N ASP A 56 15.03 30.85 -24.05
CA ASP A 56 15.29 32.25 -24.30
C ASP A 56 15.28 33.16 -23.04
N TYR A 57 15.59 32.56 -21.86
CA TYR A 57 15.75 33.34 -20.64
C TYR A 57 17.24 33.49 -20.25
N PRO A 58 17.65 34.69 -19.79
CA PRO A 58 19.03 34.91 -19.38
C PRO A 58 19.37 34.08 -18.11
N PHE A 59 20.54 33.47 -18.12
CA PHE A 59 21.13 32.83 -16.92
C PHE A 59 22.15 33.80 -16.33
N PRO A 60 22.06 34.14 -15.01
CA PRO A 60 22.99 35.07 -14.37
C PRO A 60 24.44 34.54 -14.42
N MET A 61 25.37 35.35 -14.93
CA MET A 61 26.80 35.02 -15.00
C MET A 61 27.55 35.65 -13.80
N THR A 62 27.00 35.46 -12.60
CA THR A 62 27.49 36.01 -11.33
C THR A 62 27.49 34.91 -10.27
N ARG A 63 27.74 35.23 -9.01
CA ARG A 63 27.67 34.28 -7.90
C ARG A 63 26.22 33.96 -7.58
N ILE A 64 25.84 32.69 -7.68
CA ILE A 64 24.51 32.17 -7.36
C ILE A 64 24.64 31.22 -6.16
N THR A 65 23.83 31.44 -5.13
CA THR A 65 23.69 30.53 -4.01
C THR A 65 22.23 30.12 -3.90
N VAL A 66 21.97 28.82 -3.89
CA VAL A 66 20.63 28.26 -3.71
C VAL A 66 20.63 27.47 -2.39
N ASN A 67 19.80 27.88 -1.45
CA ASN A 67 19.58 27.17 -0.20
C ASN A 67 18.23 26.46 -0.21
N LEU A 68 18.24 25.18 0.18
CA LEU A 68 17.03 24.35 0.25
C LEU A 68 16.70 24.11 1.75
N ALA A 69 15.77 24.89 2.29
CA ALA A 69 15.35 24.76 3.67
C ALA A 69 14.16 23.79 3.84
N PRO A 70 14.07 23.01 4.93
CA PRO A 70 14.96 22.98 6.09
C PRO A 70 16.27 22.20 5.83
N ALA A 71 17.36 22.55 6.53
CA ALA A 71 18.69 21.98 6.27
C ALA A 71 18.91 20.57 6.82
N ASP A 72 18.09 20.10 7.75
CA ASP A 72 18.13 18.78 8.38
C ASP A 72 17.54 17.67 7.52
N LEU A 73 16.68 18.02 6.55
CA LEU A 73 16.06 17.08 5.63
C LEU A 73 16.93 16.90 4.37
N ARG A 74 17.21 15.64 4.01
CA ARG A 74 17.83 15.31 2.72
C ARG A 74 16.81 15.44 1.59
N LYS A 75 17.11 16.28 0.58
CA LYS A 75 16.26 16.48 -0.60
C LYS A 75 16.60 15.47 -1.65
N GLU A 76 15.59 14.70 -2.06
CA GLU A 76 15.71 13.66 -3.07
C GLU A 76 14.86 13.95 -4.32
N GLY A 77 15.19 13.29 -5.43
CA GLY A 77 14.49 13.49 -6.70
C GLY A 77 14.91 14.77 -7.44
N SER A 78 14.29 15.00 -8.57
CA SER A 78 14.57 16.11 -9.49
C SER A 78 13.44 17.15 -9.52
N GLY A 79 12.43 17.01 -8.68
CA GLY A 79 11.25 17.88 -8.65
C GLY A 79 11.53 19.34 -8.28
N LEU A 80 12.72 19.62 -7.72
CA LEU A 80 13.15 20.97 -7.31
C LEU A 80 13.78 21.79 -8.44
N ASP A 81 13.97 21.24 -9.64
CA ASP A 81 14.53 22.01 -10.78
C ASP A 81 13.65 23.21 -11.13
N LEU A 82 12.34 23.01 -11.15
CA LEU A 82 11.38 24.04 -11.51
C LEU A 82 11.36 25.22 -10.51
N PRO A 83 11.23 25.02 -9.18
CA PRO A 83 11.28 26.13 -8.23
C PRO A 83 12.66 26.84 -8.21
N ILE A 84 13.77 26.13 -8.44
CA ILE A 84 15.09 26.78 -8.60
C ILE A 84 15.10 27.70 -9.83
N ALA A 85 14.56 27.24 -10.98
CA ALA A 85 14.47 28.05 -12.19
C ALA A 85 13.58 29.29 -12.00
N VAL A 86 12.42 29.13 -11.34
CA VAL A 86 11.51 30.24 -10.98
C VAL A 86 12.22 31.25 -10.09
N GLY A 87 12.97 30.80 -9.08
CA GLY A 87 13.75 31.67 -8.19
C GLY A 87 14.83 32.48 -8.92
N LEU A 88 15.56 31.85 -9.85
CA LEU A 88 16.54 32.55 -10.70
C LEU A 88 15.88 33.58 -11.60
N MET A 89 14.72 33.28 -12.18
CA MET A 89 13.97 34.23 -13.03
C MET A 89 13.41 35.40 -12.21
N THR A 90 13.04 35.14 -10.95
CA THR A 90 12.60 36.21 -10.03
C THR A 90 13.77 37.14 -9.67
N CYS A 91 14.92 36.59 -9.32
CA CYS A 91 16.15 37.38 -9.13
C CYS A 91 16.55 38.18 -10.39
N GLY A 92 16.32 37.62 -11.59
CA GLY A 92 16.52 38.25 -12.87
C GLY A 92 15.46 39.28 -13.26
N ARG A 93 14.47 39.59 -12.40
CA ARG A 93 13.32 40.49 -12.65
C ARG A 93 12.46 40.09 -13.87
N ILE A 94 12.47 38.79 -14.20
CA ILE A 94 11.62 38.22 -15.24
C ILE A 94 10.21 37.95 -14.68
N LEU A 95 10.14 37.52 -13.40
CA LEU A 95 8.92 37.29 -12.65
C LEU A 95 8.82 38.25 -11.45
N GLU A 96 7.63 38.62 -11.07
CA GLU A 96 7.33 39.48 -9.94
C GLU A 96 7.13 38.64 -8.68
N PRO A 97 7.84 38.90 -7.55
CA PRO A 97 7.74 38.06 -6.34
C PRO A 97 6.31 37.97 -5.77
N GLU A 98 5.56 39.09 -5.85
CA GLU A 98 4.20 39.17 -5.28
C GLU A 98 3.22 38.20 -5.94
N LYS A 99 3.48 37.85 -7.20
CA LYS A 99 2.65 36.90 -7.97
C LYS A 99 2.95 35.44 -7.65
N LEU A 100 3.97 35.18 -6.84
CA LEU A 100 4.42 33.83 -6.52
C LEU A 100 4.02 33.38 -5.10
N GLU A 101 3.44 34.29 -4.32
CA GLU A 101 2.97 33.99 -2.97
C GLU A 101 1.92 32.87 -2.98
N SER A 102 2.02 31.95 -2.04
CA SER A 102 1.12 30.77 -1.89
C SER A 102 1.07 29.85 -3.12
N LYS A 103 2.06 29.92 -4.00
CA LYS A 103 2.20 29.07 -5.19
C LYS A 103 3.36 28.08 -5.01
N VAL A 104 3.10 26.80 -5.27
CA VAL A 104 4.09 25.73 -5.18
C VAL A 104 4.45 25.23 -6.57
N PHE A 105 5.75 25.03 -6.82
CA PHE A 105 6.27 24.57 -8.10
C PHE A 105 6.93 23.21 -7.95
N ILE A 106 6.55 22.25 -8.79
CA ILE A 106 7.06 20.87 -8.80
C ILE A 106 7.37 20.48 -10.24
N GLY A 107 8.62 20.11 -10.55
CA GLY A 107 8.95 19.64 -11.90
C GLY A 107 10.43 19.42 -12.11
N GLU A 108 10.78 18.40 -12.88
CA GLU A 108 12.12 18.18 -13.42
C GLU A 108 12.25 18.92 -14.76
N LEU A 109 13.36 19.62 -14.96
CA LEU A 109 13.63 20.29 -16.22
C LEU A 109 14.49 19.43 -17.13
N SER A 110 14.07 19.26 -18.38
CA SER A 110 14.94 18.78 -19.44
C SER A 110 15.76 19.95 -20.03
N LEU A 111 16.85 19.62 -20.69
CA LEU A 111 17.78 20.63 -21.22
C LEU A 111 17.13 21.59 -22.24
N ASP A 112 16.06 21.15 -22.89
CA ASP A 112 15.28 21.93 -23.88
C ASP A 112 14.15 22.78 -23.25
N GLY A 113 14.06 22.82 -21.92
CA GLY A 113 13.04 23.59 -21.19
C GLY A 113 11.70 22.90 -21.03
N ARG A 114 11.53 21.64 -21.43
CA ARG A 114 10.34 20.85 -21.12
C ARG A 114 10.33 20.41 -19.67
N ILE A 115 9.13 20.31 -19.08
CA ILE A 115 8.93 19.87 -17.70
C ILE A 115 8.53 18.40 -17.71
N ARG A 116 9.35 17.55 -17.08
CA ARG A 116 9.21 16.10 -17.06
C ARG A 116 8.45 15.60 -15.84
N LYS A 117 7.87 14.39 -15.99
CA LYS A 117 7.18 13.68 -14.93
C LYS A 117 8.06 13.51 -13.67
N VAL A 118 7.46 13.73 -12.50
CA VAL A 118 8.06 13.52 -11.18
C VAL A 118 7.28 12.43 -10.46
N SER A 119 7.96 11.57 -9.69
CA SER A 119 7.33 10.57 -8.84
C SER A 119 6.88 11.19 -7.52
N GLY A 120 5.74 10.73 -6.97
CA GLY A 120 5.23 11.17 -5.68
C GLY A 120 4.51 12.53 -5.70
N VAL A 121 4.12 13.01 -6.87
CA VAL A 121 3.43 14.31 -7.03
C VAL A 121 2.13 14.35 -6.22
N LEU A 122 1.40 13.25 -6.13
CA LEU A 122 0.19 13.18 -5.30
C LEU A 122 0.47 13.54 -3.84
N SER A 123 1.52 12.98 -3.24
CA SER A 123 1.93 13.30 -1.86
C SER A 123 2.35 14.75 -1.71
N MET A 124 3.07 15.27 -2.68
CA MET A 124 3.53 16.67 -2.70
C MET A 124 2.35 17.65 -2.77
N ILE A 125 1.33 17.39 -3.61
CA ILE A 125 0.13 18.25 -3.69
C ILE A 125 -0.66 18.18 -2.37
N MET A 126 -0.78 16.99 -1.77
CA MET A 126 -1.48 16.84 -0.49
C MET A 126 -0.80 17.61 0.63
N ASP A 127 0.53 17.65 0.66
CA ASP A 127 1.29 18.41 1.65
C ASP A 127 1.20 19.91 1.39
N ALA A 128 1.39 20.35 0.14
CA ALA A 128 1.21 21.76 -0.27
C ALA A 128 -0.16 22.31 0.17
N LYS A 129 -1.24 21.54 -0.01
CA LYS A 129 -2.57 21.90 0.47
C LYS A 129 -2.63 22.04 2.00
N LYS A 130 -2.00 21.11 2.76
CA LYS A 130 -1.94 21.17 4.24
C LYS A 130 -1.17 22.38 4.72
N CYS A 131 -0.11 22.77 3.99
CA CYS A 131 0.70 23.96 4.28
C CYS A 131 0.04 25.28 3.85
N GLY A 132 -1.17 25.24 3.26
CA GLY A 132 -1.95 26.43 2.92
C GLY A 132 -1.65 27.02 1.54
N ALA A 133 -0.99 26.28 0.64
CA ALA A 133 -0.82 26.70 -0.74
C ALA A 133 -2.18 26.82 -1.44
N GLN A 134 -2.32 27.85 -2.29
CA GLN A 134 -3.53 28.09 -3.06
C GLN A 134 -3.43 27.47 -4.47
N GLU A 135 -2.25 27.51 -5.06
CA GLU A 135 -1.97 27.00 -6.40
C GLU A 135 -0.74 26.08 -6.40
N VAL A 136 -0.83 25.00 -7.17
CA VAL A 136 0.30 24.08 -7.40
C VAL A 136 0.51 23.88 -8.89
N TYR A 137 1.76 24.05 -9.34
CA TYR A 137 2.19 23.85 -10.72
C TYR A 137 2.95 22.55 -10.84
N ILE A 138 2.42 21.60 -11.64
CA ILE A 138 2.96 20.26 -11.82
C ILE A 138 3.24 19.95 -13.30
N PRO A 139 4.09 18.96 -13.61
CA PRO A 139 4.27 18.52 -14.98
C PRO A 139 2.98 18.04 -15.62
N GLN A 140 2.76 18.30 -16.90
CA GLN A 140 1.59 17.84 -17.65
C GLN A 140 1.42 16.31 -17.57
N ALA A 141 2.52 15.56 -17.52
CA ALA A 141 2.50 14.11 -17.40
C ALA A 141 1.99 13.58 -16.02
N ASN A 142 1.85 14.46 -15.02
CA ASN A 142 1.27 14.16 -13.71
C ASN A 142 -0.18 14.68 -13.57
N ALA A 143 -0.81 15.15 -14.65
CA ALA A 143 -2.16 15.72 -14.63
C ALA A 143 -3.18 14.80 -13.96
N ALA A 144 -3.07 13.50 -14.20
CA ALA A 144 -3.94 12.49 -13.64
C ALA A 144 -3.93 12.49 -12.09
N GLU A 145 -2.75 12.62 -11.46
CA GLU A 145 -2.61 12.73 -10.00
C GLU A 145 -3.18 14.06 -9.48
N GLY A 146 -3.00 15.17 -10.23
CA GLY A 146 -3.48 16.48 -9.85
C GLY A 146 -5.01 16.64 -9.81
N LYS A 147 -5.73 15.86 -10.62
CA LYS A 147 -7.20 15.86 -10.66
C LYS A 147 -7.85 15.28 -9.39
N LEU A 148 -7.11 14.49 -8.62
CA LEU A 148 -7.62 13.76 -7.44
C LEU A 148 -7.76 14.65 -6.21
N ILE A 149 -7.04 15.76 -6.15
CA ILE A 149 -6.96 16.57 -4.94
C ILE A 149 -7.92 17.75 -5.03
N HIS A 150 -8.92 17.76 -4.16
CA HIS A 150 -9.89 18.84 -4.02
C HIS A 150 -9.38 19.93 -3.06
N GLY A 151 -9.87 21.17 -3.23
CA GLY A 151 -9.60 22.28 -2.32
C GLY A 151 -8.24 22.96 -2.49
N ILE A 152 -7.61 22.79 -3.64
CA ILE A 152 -6.43 23.51 -4.11
C ILE A 152 -6.45 23.57 -5.65
N ASP A 153 -6.02 24.67 -6.24
CA ASP A 153 -5.95 24.80 -7.71
C ASP A 153 -4.66 24.18 -8.22
N VAL A 154 -4.79 23.20 -9.12
CA VAL A 154 -3.65 22.48 -9.71
C VAL A 154 -3.56 22.83 -11.19
N TYR A 155 -2.43 23.38 -11.59
CA TYR A 155 -2.11 23.72 -12.97
C TYR A 155 -1.08 22.75 -13.54
N THR A 156 -1.28 22.33 -14.77
CA THR A 156 -0.29 21.54 -15.50
C THR A 156 0.50 22.40 -16.46
N VAL A 157 1.79 22.14 -16.53
CA VAL A 157 2.72 22.87 -17.40
C VAL A 157 3.59 21.88 -18.17
N ALA A 158 3.71 22.12 -19.48
CA ALA A 158 4.55 21.32 -20.37
C ALA A 158 5.95 21.89 -20.53
N THR A 159 6.10 23.21 -20.52
CA THR A 159 7.36 23.92 -20.73
C THR A 159 7.54 25.08 -19.77
N LEU A 160 8.80 25.47 -19.56
CA LEU A 160 9.16 26.63 -18.75
C LEU A 160 8.59 27.93 -19.35
N LYS A 161 8.53 28.04 -20.69
CA LYS A 161 7.98 29.20 -21.40
C LYS A 161 6.47 29.36 -21.14
N GLU A 162 5.71 28.27 -21.21
CA GLU A 162 4.27 28.23 -20.89
C GLU A 162 4.00 28.71 -19.45
N LEU A 163 4.78 28.25 -18.48
CA LEU A 163 4.68 28.67 -17.09
C LEU A 163 4.91 30.18 -16.95
N VAL A 164 5.99 30.72 -17.57
CA VAL A 164 6.32 32.16 -17.50
C VAL A 164 5.26 33.00 -18.15
N GLU A 165 4.73 32.59 -19.30
CA GLU A 165 3.63 33.30 -19.99
C GLU A 165 2.38 33.37 -19.13
N HIS A 166 2.03 32.26 -18.46
CA HIS A 166 0.91 32.22 -17.52
C HIS A 166 1.12 33.17 -16.34
N LEU A 167 2.26 33.09 -15.66
CA LEU A 167 2.57 33.92 -14.50
C LEU A 167 2.63 35.42 -14.83
N LYS A 168 2.95 35.77 -16.09
CA LYS A 168 2.89 37.14 -16.61
C LYS A 168 1.49 37.58 -17.06
N GLY A 169 0.50 36.69 -17.02
CA GLY A 169 -0.86 36.99 -17.49
C GLY A 169 -1.02 37.11 -19.00
N LYS A 170 -0.05 36.65 -19.80
CA LYS A 170 -0.10 36.67 -21.26
C LYS A 170 -0.89 35.50 -21.85
N ASN A 171 -0.74 34.33 -21.27
CA ASN A 171 -1.44 33.11 -21.66
C ASN A 171 -1.90 32.40 -20.41
N THR A 172 -3.20 32.47 -20.06
CA THR A 172 -3.74 31.96 -18.82
C THR A 172 -4.04 30.49 -18.95
N LEU A 173 -3.41 29.67 -18.10
CA LEU A 173 -3.76 28.26 -17.91
C LEU A 173 -5.07 28.14 -17.12
N THR A 174 -5.81 27.10 -17.36
CA THR A 174 -6.98 26.73 -16.55
C THR A 174 -6.59 25.67 -15.53
N PRO A 175 -7.09 25.76 -14.29
CA PRO A 175 -6.84 24.71 -13.30
C PRO A 175 -7.45 23.38 -13.77
N LEU A 176 -6.83 22.27 -13.38
CA LEU A 176 -7.33 20.94 -13.72
C LEU A 176 -8.76 20.73 -13.18
N PRO A 177 -9.66 20.17 -14.00
CA PRO A 177 -10.97 19.75 -13.51
C PRO A 177 -10.80 18.67 -12.45
N LYS A 178 -11.55 18.77 -11.36
CA LYS A 178 -11.51 17.78 -10.28
C LYS A 178 -12.33 16.57 -10.68
N GLU A 179 -11.75 15.38 -10.48
CA GLU A 179 -12.42 14.11 -10.73
C GLU A 179 -12.84 13.49 -9.41
N ASN A 180 -14.06 12.95 -9.37
CA ASN A 180 -14.52 12.20 -8.22
C ASN A 180 -13.95 10.76 -8.31
N ILE A 181 -13.10 10.40 -7.37
CA ILE A 181 -12.33 9.15 -7.35
C ILE A 181 -13.23 7.91 -7.52
N LEU A 182 -14.44 7.94 -6.97
CA LEU A 182 -15.33 6.78 -6.92
C LEU A 182 -16.29 6.64 -8.11
N GLN A 183 -16.40 7.63 -9.00
CA GLN A 183 -17.35 7.57 -10.12
C GLN A 183 -16.98 6.58 -11.23
N ASN A 184 -15.71 6.20 -11.37
CA ASN A 184 -15.23 5.27 -12.41
C ASN A 184 -15.11 3.82 -11.90
N ASN A 185 -16.09 3.31 -11.17
CA ASN A 185 -16.03 2.03 -10.45
C ASN A 185 -16.31 0.78 -11.31
N ASN A 186 -16.13 0.80 -12.62
CA ASN A 186 -16.24 -0.40 -13.46
C ASN A 186 -15.01 -1.29 -13.28
N ARG A 187 -15.00 -2.08 -12.20
CA ARG A 187 -13.95 -3.07 -11.91
C ARG A 187 -14.16 -4.29 -12.80
N ILE A 188 -13.22 -4.53 -13.69
CA ILE A 188 -13.22 -5.73 -14.53
C ILE A 188 -12.18 -6.70 -13.96
N TYR A 189 -12.62 -7.63 -13.11
CA TYR A 189 -11.77 -8.74 -12.70
C TYR A 189 -11.74 -9.82 -13.78
N HIS A 190 -10.54 -10.22 -14.19
CA HIS A 190 -10.34 -11.31 -15.17
C HIS A 190 -10.56 -12.71 -14.57
N VAL A 191 -10.77 -12.81 -13.25
CA VAL A 191 -10.99 -14.06 -12.51
C VAL A 191 -12.24 -13.95 -11.65
N ASP A 192 -12.97 -15.06 -11.49
CA ASP A 192 -14.21 -15.12 -10.72
C ASP A 192 -14.30 -16.42 -9.91
N PHE A 193 -14.92 -16.37 -8.72
CA PHE A 193 -15.19 -17.55 -7.89
C PHE A 193 -16.16 -18.53 -8.54
N ALA A 194 -16.99 -18.09 -9.47
CA ALA A 194 -17.86 -18.98 -10.26
C ALA A 194 -17.09 -20.05 -11.03
N ASN A 195 -15.81 -19.80 -11.33
CA ASN A 195 -14.93 -20.75 -12.02
C ASN A 195 -14.25 -21.74 -11.07
N VAL A 196 -14.44 -21.62 -9.74
CA VAL A 196 -13.88 -22.55 -8.75
C VAL A 196 -14.82 -23.73 -8.60
N LYS A 197 -14.32 -24.94 -8.89
CA LYS A 197 -15.05 -26.18 -8.70
C LYS A 197 -14.68 -26.81 -7.36
N GLY A 198 -15.65 -27.36 -6.66
CA GLY A 198 -15.46 -27.92 -5.32
C GLY A 198 -14.95 -26.90 -4.30
N GLN A 199 -14.06 -27.32 -3.38
CA GLN A 199 -13.34 -26.47 -2.42
C GLN A 199 -14.27 -25.60 -1.52
N LEU A 200 -15.41 -26.16 -1.08
CA LEU A 200 -16.43 -25.40 -0.32
C LEU A 200 -15.85 -24.78 0.96
N VAL A 201 -15.04 -25.55 1.70
CA VAL A 201 -14.38 -25.08 2.94
C VAL A 201 -13.45 -23.91 2.66
N ALA A 202 -12.66 -23.99 1.59
CA ALA A 202 -11.74 -22.92 1.21
C ALA A 202 -12.47 -21.66 0.77
N ARG A 203 -13.55 -21.81 0.00
CA ARG A 203 -14.40 -20.67 -0.42
C ARG A 203 -14.99 -19.96 0.82
N ARG A 204 -15.53 -20.73 1.77
CA ARG A 204 -16.07 -20.18 3.02
C ARG A 204 -14.99 -19.51 3.86
N ALA A 205 -13.82 -20.11 4.02
CA ALA A 205 -12.71 -19.50 4.75
C ALA A 205 -12.22 -18.21 4.10
N LEU A 206 -12.14 -18.14 2.75
CA LEU A 206 -11.77 -16.93 2.05
C LEU A 206 -12.85 -15.83 2.15
N GLU A 207 -14.13 -16.19 2.17
CA GLU A 207 -15.22 -15.25 2.46
C GLU A 207 -15.07 -14.63 3.85
N ILE A 208 -14.78 -15.45 4.87
CA ILE A 208 -14.55 -14.98 6.25
C ILE A 208 -13.28 -14.12 6.31
N ALA A 209 -12.19 -14.53 5.62
CA ALA A 209 -10.96 -13.74 5.52
C ALA A 209 -11.22 -12.36 4.92
N ALA A 210 -11.99 -12.29 3.83
CA ALA A 210 -12.37 -11.04 3.17
C ALA A 210 -13.26 -10.15 4.05
N ALA A 211 -14.23 -10.75 4.73
CA ALA A 211 -15.16 -10.02 5.59
C ALA A 211 -14.47 -9.43 6.83
N GLY A 212 -13.61 -10.19 7.50
CA GLY A 212 -12.98 -9.77 8.74
C GLY A 212 -11.57 -9.18 8.60
N GLY A 213 -10.96 -9.25 7.41
CA GLY A 213 -9.55 -8.88 7.22
C GLY A 213 -8.56 -9.91 7.80
N HIS A 214 -8.99 -11.17 7.94
CA HIS A 214 -8.22 -12.22 8.62
C HIS A 214 -7.13 -12.83 7.73
N SER A 215 -5.98 -13.09 8.33
CA SER A 215 -4.89 -13.84 7.71
C SER A 215 -5.22 -15.32 7.60
N ILE A 216 -4.82 -15.95 6.47
CA ILE A 216 -5.15 -17.34 6.17
C ILE A 216 -3.94 -18.13 5.64
N LEU A 217 -3.76 -19.34 6.14
CA LEU A 217 -2.81 -20.33 5.62
C LEU A 217 -3.57 -21.48 4.95
N MET A 218 -3.25 -21.73 3.70
CA MET A 218 -3.76 -22.85 2.90
C MET A 218 -2.72 -23.96 2.81
N VAL A 219 -3.02 -25.14 3.32
CA VAL A 219 -2.16 -26.33 3.23
C VAL A 219 -2.78 -27.35 2.28
N GLY A 220 -2.02 -27.85 1.33
CA GLY A 220 -2.55 -28.86 0.40
C GLY A 220 -1.53 -29.33 -0.61
N SER A 221 -1.80 -30.45 -1.25
CA SER A 221 -0.93 -31.07 -2.26
C SER A 221 -0.69 -30.14 -3.45
N PRO A 222 0.42 -30.33 -4.19
CA PRO A 222 0.62 -29.62 -5.44
C PRO A 222 -0.57 -29.76 -6.41
N GLY A 223 -0.99 -28.67 -7.05
CA GLY A 223 -2.11 -28.66 -7.98
C GLY A 223 -3.51 -28.64 -7.38
N CYS A 224 -3.69 -28.55 -6.03
CA CYS A 224 -5.02 -28.43 -5.43
C CYS A 224 -5.68 -27.04 -5.55
N GLY A 225 -5.01 -26.09 -6.20
CA GLY A 225 -5.60 -24.78 -6.53
C GLY A 225 -5.29 -23.62 -5.55
N LYS A 226 -4.29 -23.75 -4.67
CA LYS A 226 -3.92 -22.71 -3.67
C LYS A 226 -3.75 -21.31 -4.29
N THR A 227 -2.88 -21.20 -5.28
CA THR A 227 -2.59 -19.92 -5.97
C THR A 227 -3.81 -19.40 -6.73
N MET A 228 -4.61 -20.30 -7.30
CA MET A 228 -5.87 -19.97 -7.99
C MET A 228 -6.89 -19.33 -7.03
N LEU A 229 -7.03 -19.89 -5.84
CA LEU A 229 -7.92 -19.38 -4.78
C LEU A 229 -7.42 -18.04 -4.22
N ALA A 230 -6.13 -17.93 -3.95
CA ALA A 230 -5.53 -16.70 -3.44
C ALA A 230 -5.76 -15.50 -4.39
N ARG A 231 -5.58 -15.68 -5.69
CA ARG A 231 -5.82 -14.61 -6.68
C ARG A 231 -7.28 -14.16 -6.73
N ARG A 232 -8.23 -15.02 -6.37
CA ARG A 232 -9.65 -14.67 -6.33
C ARG A 232 -10.07 -13.93 -5.06
N LEU A 233 -9.27 -14.00 -3.99
CA LEU A 233 -9.56 -13.29 -2.74
C LEU A 233 -9.81 -11.78 -2.97
N VAL A 234 -9.03 -11.15 -3.85
CA VAL A 234 -9.20 -9.72 -4.16
C VAL A 234 -10.57 -9.42 -4.77
N THR A 235 -11.15 -10.37 -5.53
CA THR A 235 -12.43 -10.15 -6.22
C THR A 235 -13.63 -10.08 -5.27
N ILE A 236 -13.48 -10.60 -4.05
CA ILE A 236 -14.53 -10.60 -3.02
C ILE A 236 -14.30 -9.59 -1.91
N LEU A 237 -13.16 -8.87 -1.92
CA LEU A 237 -12.91 -7.79 -0.95
C LEU A 237 -13.87 -6.62 -1.17
N PRO A 238 -14.21 -5.90 -0.09
CA PRO A 238 -14.97 -4.66 -0.19
C PRO A 238 -14.28 -3.63 -1.09
N PRO A 239 -15.02 -2.77 -1.78
CA PRO A 239 -14.43 -1.63 -2.47
C PRO A 239 -13.59 -0.79 -1.52
N MET A 240 -12.52 -0.19 -2.03
CA MET A 240 -11.78 0.81 -1.25
C MET A 240 -12.64 2.05 -1.05
N THR A 241 -12.52 2.65 0.13
CA THR A 241 -12.98 4.02 0.36
C THR A 241 -12.09 5.00 -0.40
N GLU A 242 -12.52 6.25 -0.54
CA GLU A 242 -11.71 7.30 -1.15
C GLU A 242 -10.37 7.48 -0.43
N ALA A 243 -10.40 7.46 0.91
CA ALA A 243 -9.19 7.56 1.72
C ALA A 243 -8.23 6.38 1.49
N GLU A 244 -8.74 5.13 1.50
CA GLU A 244 -7.93 3.95 1.20
C GLU A 244 -7.33 4.00 -0.22
N ALA A 245 -8.11 4.43 -1.22
CA ALA A 245 -7.66 4.55 -2.60
C ALA A 245 -6.55 5.60 -2.74
N LEU A 246 -6.67 6.73 -2.06
CA LEU A 246 -5.63 7.76 -2.02
C LEU A 246 -4.35 7.27 -1.33
N GLU A 247 -4.46 6.57 -0.19
CA GLU A 247 -3.29 5.99 0.51
C GLU A 247 -2.53 5.00 -0.39
N VAL A 248 -3.24 4.09 -1.04
CA VAL A 248 -2.63 3.13 -1.97
C VAL A 248 -2.00 3.86 -3.16
N THR A 249 -2.71 4.84 -3.72
CA THR A 249 -2.21 5.63 -4.86
C THR A 249 -0.94 6.40 -4.51
N LYS A 250 -0.86 7.00 -3.31
CA LYS A 250 0.37 7.65 -2.79
C LYS A 250 1.57 6.68 -2.81
N ILE A 251 1.38 5.48 -2.25
CA ILE A 251 2.44 4.46 -2.19
C ILE A 251 2.93 4.11 -3.60
N TYR A 252 2.02 3.87 -4.53
CA TYR A 252 2.35 3.51 -5.91
C TYR A 252 2.95 4.68 -6.71
N SER A 253 2.52 5.91 -6.44
CA SER A 253 3.08 7.13 -7.05
C SER A 253 4.56 7.30 -6.70
N ILE A 254 4.91 7.15 -5.42
CA ILE A 254 6.29 7.33 -4.92
C ILE A 254 7.27 6.31 -5.51
N VAL A 255 6.84 5.05 -5.66
CA VAL A 255 7.68 4.02 -6.28
C VAL A 255 7.64 4.04 -7.81
N GLY A 256 6.83 4.91 -8.42
CA GLY A 256 6.69 5.04 -9.87
C GLY A 256 5.96 3.87 -10.54
N LEU A 257 5.12 3.15 -9.79
CA LEU A 257 4.36 1.97 -10.25
C LEU A 257 2.89 2.26 -10.58
N LEU A 258 2.49 3.53 -10.63
CA LEU A 258 1.13 3.86 -11.10
C LEU A 258 0.95 3.44 -12.56
N PRO A 259 -0.14 2.73 -12.91
CA PRO A 259 -0.46 2.40 -14.29
C PRO A 259 -0.55 3.67 -15.14
N GLN A 260 -0.05 3.62 -16.38
CA GLN A 260 -0.05 4.81 -17.25
C GLN A 260 -1.45 5.27 -17.67
N ALA A 261 -2.43 4.36 -17.64
CA ALA A 261 -3.82 4.65 -18.02
C ALA A 261 -4.67 5.15 -16.84
N ASP A 262 -4.27 4.81 -15.60
CA ASP A 262 -5.07 5.07 -14.42
C ASP A 262 -4.36 6.08 -13.50
N SER A 263 -5.10 7.11 -13.11
CA SER A 263 -4.63 8.11 -12.15
C SER A 263 -4.72 7.63 -10.70
N VAL A 264 -5.54 6.61 -10.46
CA VAL A 264 -5.92 6.13 -9.13
C VAL A 264 -5.89 4.61 -9.08
N MET A 265 -5.36 4.09 -7.98
CA MET A 265 -5.49 2.68 -7.65
C MET A 265 -6.89 2.44 -7.05
N LEU A 266 -7.83 1.96 -7.87
CA LEU A 266 -9.19 1.62 -7.43
C LEU A 266 -9.33 0.15 -7.01
N GLU A 267 -8.45 -0.70 -7.47
CA GLU A 267 -8.40 -2.11 -7.09
C GLU A 267 -7.46 -2.32 -5.90
N ARG A 268 -7.90 -3.17 -4.96
CA ARG A 268 -7.04 -3.56 -3.85
C ARG A 268 -5.82 -4.30 -4.36
N PRO A 269 -4.61 -3.93 -3.93
CA PRO A 269 -3.38 -4.56 -4.41
C PRO A 269 -3.34 -6.07 -4.11
N PHE A 270 -2.80 -6.83 -5.07
CA PHE A 270 -2.42 -8.22 -4.87
C PHE A 270 -0.92 -8.37 -5.13
N ARG A 271 -0.15 -8.58 -4.07
CA ARG A 271 1.31 -8.75 -4.18
C ARG A 271 1.68 -10.20 -3.91
N SER A 272 2.51 -10.75 -4.79
CA SER A 272 2.94 -12.15 -4.72
C SER A 272 4.43 -12.24 -5.00
N PRO A 273 5.28 -11.86 -4.03
CA PRO A 273 6.72 -11.97 -4.20
C PRO A 273 7.17 -13.43 -4.26
N HIS A 274 8.23 -13.68 -5.02
CA HIS A 274 8.87 -14.99 -5.09
C HIS A 274 9.56 -15.32 -3.77
N HIS A 275 9.66 -16.59 -3.39
CA HIS A 275 10.23 -17.01 -2.11
C HIS A 275 11.73 -16.63 -1.95
N SER A 276 12.45 -16.38 -3.04
CA SER A 276 13.84 -15.91 -3.02
C SER A 276 14.01 -14.41 -2.73
N ILE A 277 12.91 -13.69 -2.42
CA ILE A 277 12.97 -12.25 -2.11
C ILE A 277 13.82 -11.98 -0.88
N SER A 278 14.64 -10.93 -0.91
CA SER A 278 15.39 -10.48 0.26
C SER A 278 14.48 -9.76 1.28
N GLY A 279 14.85 -9.78 2.55
CA GLY A 279 14.11 -9.07 3.60
C GLY A 279 13.96 -7.58 3.33
N SER A 280 14.97 -6.93 2.72
CA SER A 280 14.90 -5.53 2.33
C SER A 280 13.98 -5.25 1.14
N ALA A 281 13.79 -6.20 0.24
CA ALA A 281 12.81 -6.06 -0.84
C ALA A 281 11.38 -6.35 -0.32
N LEU A 282 11.25 -7.25 0.66
CA LEU A 282 9.95 -7.57 1.27
C LEU A 282 9.41 -6.43 2.12
N LEU A 283 10.20 -5.91 3.07
CA LEU A 283 9.77 -4.86 4.00
C LEU A 283 10.04 -3.44 3.51
N GLY A 284 11.02 -3.30 2.65
CA GLY A 284 11.58 -2.02 2.28
C GLY A 284 12.97 -1.79 2.88
N GLY A 285 13.69 -0.82 2.37
CA GLY A 285 15.05 -0.53 2.79
C GLY A 285 15.85 0.21 1.74
N GLY A 286 17.18 0.07 1.84
CA GLY A 286 18.13 0.81 1.02
C GLY A 286 18.83 1.91 1.81
N SER A 287 19.74 2.65 1.16
CA SER A 287 20.41 3.82 1.74
C SER A 287 19.42 4.95 2.01
N THR A 288 18.43 5.07 1.16
CA THR A 288 17.19 5.83 1.35
C THR A 288 16.07 4.81 1.46
N PRO A 289 15.36 4.75 2.60
CA PRO A 289 14.29 3.79 2.79
C PRO A 289 13.19 3.94 1.74
N ARG A 290 12.90 2.86 1.01
CA ARG A 290 11.78 2.79 0.05
C ARG A 290 10.77 1.73 0.48
N PRO A 291 9.49 1.90 0.12
CA PRO A 291 8.46 0.90 0.37
C PRO A 291 8.82 -0.46 -0.23
N GLY A 292 8.62 -1.54 0.54
CA GLY A 292 8.75 -2.92 0.07
C GLY A 292 7.40 -3.54 -0.33
N GLU A 293 7.41 -4.85 -0.67
CA GLU A 293 6.21 -5.59 -1.08
C GLU A 293 5.10 -5.57 -0.03
N VAL A 294 5.44 -5.54 1.26
CA VAL A 294 4.50 -5.45 2.38
C VAL A 294 3.73 -4.13 2.34
N THR A 295 4.41 -3.02 2.09
CA THR A 295 3.79 -1.69 1.92
C THR A 295 3.01 -1.61 0.61
N LEU A 296 3.52 -2.21 -0.48
CA LEU A 296 2.80 -2.29 -1.76
C LEU A 296 1.52 -3.13 -1.67
N ALA A 297 1.41 -4.03 -0.68
CA ALA A 297 0.21 -4.80 -0.39
C ALA A 297 -0.80 -4.06 0.51
N HIS A 298 -0.49 -2.81 0.92
CA HIS A 298 -1.34 -2.03 1.82
C HIS A 298 -2.78 -1.93 1.33
N ASN A 299 -3.75 -2.13 2.24
CA ASN A 299 -5.20 -2.23 1.97
C ASN A 299 -5.58 -3.33 0.95
N GLY A 300 -4.71 -4.31 0.73
CA GLY A 300 -4.86 -5.41 -0.21
C GLY A 300 -4.47 -6.76 0.35
N VAL A 301 -3.84 -7.59 -0.49
CA VAL A 301 -3.44 -8.96 -0.17
C VAL A 301 -1.95 -9.16 -0.43
N LEU A 302 -1.24 -9.66 0.56
CA LEU A 302 0.10 -10.21 0.40
C LEU A 302 -0.01 -11.74 0.31
N PHE A 303 0.29 -12.31 -0.85
CA PHE A 303 0.26 -13.74 -1.06
C PHE A 303 1.68 -14.31 -1.04
N LEU A 304 1.93 -15.23 -0.12
CA LEU A 304 3.21 -15.95 -0.01
C LEU A 304 2.98 -17.43 -0.37
N ASP A 305 3.35 -17.79 -1.59
CA ASP A 305 3.32 -19.18 -2.03
C ASP A 305 4.57 -19.92 -1.54
N GLU A 306 4.44 -21.24 -1.30
CA GLU A 306 5.54 -22.07 -0.81
C GLU A 306 6.19 -21.48 0.46
N LEU A 307 5.38 -21.09 1.43
CA LEU A 307 5.81 -20.38 2.65
C LEU A 307 7.06 -20.96 3.33
N PRO A 308 7.27 -22.31 3.46
CA PRO A 308 8.47 -22.88 4.07
C PRO A 308 9.74 -22.73 3.22
N GLU A 309 9.67 -22.27 1.98
CA GLU A 309 10.82 -22.06 1.11
C GLU A 309 11.42 -20.65 1.23
N PHE A 310 10.71 -19.71 1.87
CA PHE A 310 11.25 -18.41 2.22
C PHE A 310 12.36 -18.56 3.28
N GLU A 311 13.35 -17.69 3.22
CA GLU A 311 14.35 -17.58 4.27
C GLU A 311 13.69 -17.25 5.60
N ARG A 312 14.03 -18.00 6.65
CA ARG A 312 13.43 -17.86 7.99
C ARG A 312 13.56 -16.44 8.54
N ALA A 313 14.73 -15.83 8.36
CA ALA A 313 14.96 -14.45 8.78
C ALA A 313 13.99 -13.47 8.12
N THR A 314 13.71 -13.65 6.82
CA THR A 314 12.76 -12.84 6.03
C THR A 314 11.33 -13.01 6.53
N LEU A 315 10.91 -14.26 6.87
CA LEU A 315 9.58 -14.52 7.44
C LEU A 315 9.40 -13.90 8.83
N GLU A 316 10.44 -13.94 9.69
CA GLU A 316 10.37 -13.34 11.02
C GLU A 316 10.14 -11.83 10.99
N MET A 317 10.61 -11.15 9.94
CA MET A 317 10.38 -9.72 9.76
C MET A 317 8.91 -9.36 9.54
N LEU A 318 8.06 -10.28 9.08
CA LEU A 318 6.61 -10.05 8.90
C LEU A 318 5.86 -9.92 10.23
N ARG A 319 6.49 -10.27 11.37
CA ARG A 319 5.81 -10.27 12.67
C ARG A 319 5.34 -8.89 13.08
N GLN A 320 6.16 -7.87 12.87
CA GLN A 320 5.80 -6.50 13.19
C GLN A 320 4.67 -5.98 12.28
N PRO A 321 4.76 -6.03 10.95
CA PRO A 321 3.68 -5.58 10.07
C PRO A 321 2.33 -6.25 10.33
N LEU A 322 2.33 -7.53 10.71
CA LEU A 322 1.12 -8.28 11.03
C LEU A 322 0.47 -7.90 12.38
N GLU A 323 1.24 -7.32 13.31
CA GLU A 323 0.71 -6.83 14.60
C GLU A 323 0.35 -5.35 14.54
N ASP A 324 1.29 -4.53 14.06
CA ASP A 324 1.19 -3.08 14.16
C ASP A 324 0.49 -2.44 12.93
N GLY A 325 0.40 -3.16 11.80
CA GLY A 325 -0.12 -2.63 10.55
C GLY A 325 0.79 -1.59 9.91
N GLU A 326 2.04 -1.53 10.32
CA GLU A 326 3.06 -0.61 9.81
C GLU A 326 4.46 -1.24 9.83
N VAL A 327 5.36 -0.71 9.02
CA VAL A 327 6.77 -1.09 8.96
C VAL A 327 7.63 0.11 9.31
N SER A 328 8.39 0.03 10.38
CA SER A 328 9.37 1.06 10.76
C SER A 328 10.77 0.64 10.32
N ILE A 329 11.37 1.43 9.43
CA ILE A 329 12.72 1.24 8.92
C ILE A 329 13.62 2.30 9.53
N SER A 330 14.45 1.90 10.48
CA SER A 330 15.45 2.78 11.09
C SER A 330 16.81 2.55 10.41
N ARG A 331 17.44 3.64 9.97
CA ARG A 331 18.79 3.69 9.43
C ARG A 331 19.54 4.86 10.05
N VAL A 332 20.86 4.85 9.94
CA VAL A 332 21.74 5.89 10.54
C VAL A 332 21.32 7.32 10.15
N ARG A 333 20.67 7.50 9.02
CA ARG A 333 20.32 8.82 8.45
C ARG A 333 18.83 9.14 8.42
N ALA A 334 17.96 8.17 8.65
CA ALA A 334 16.51 8.37 8.62
C ALA A 334 15.77 7.22 9.29
N ALA A 335 14.73 7.53 10.05
CA ALA A 335 13.73 6.59 10.49
C ALA A 335 12.42 6.91 9.74
N MET A 336 11.88 5.93 9.04
CA MET A 336 10.65 6.10 8.25
C MET A 336 9.67 4.98 8.58
N THR A 337 8.40 5.34 8.73
CA THR A 337 7.31 4.38 8.94
C THR A 337 6.43 4.33 7.71
N PHE A 338 6.13 3.13 7.25
CA PHE A 338 5.29 2.86 6.09
C PHE A 338 4.06 2.08 6.51
N PRO A 339 2.86 2.43 6.04
CA PRO A 339 1.66 1.66 6.34
C PRO A 339 1.70 0.29 5.67
N SER A 340 1.19 -0.72 6.38
CA SER A 340 1.23 -2.12 5.93
C SER A 340 0.02 -2.93 6.41
N LYS A 341 -1.17 -2.35 6.31
CA LYS A 341 -2.42 -3.05 6.63
C LYS A 341 -2.81 -3.93 5.45
N PHE A 342 -2.54 -5.24 5.52
CA PHE A 342 -2.83 -6.19 4.45
C PHE A 342 -3.39 -7.50 5.00
N ILE A 343 -4.08 -8.26 4.16
CA ILE A 343 -4.46 -9.64 4.46
C ILE A 343 -3.31 -10.54 4.03
N LEU A 344 -2.70 -11.26 4.98
CA LEU A 344 -1.74 -12.31 4.66
C LEU A 344 -2.50 -13.55 4.18
N CYS A 345 -2.31 -13.91 2.92
CA CYS A 345 -2.73 -15.18 2.35
C CYS A 345 -1.48 -16.01 2.08
N ALA A 346 -1.28 -17.08 2.82
CA ALA A 346 -0.12 -17.93 2.67
C ALA A 346 -0.51 -19.32 2.16
N ALA A 347 0.38 -19.94 1.41
CA ALA A 347 0.18 -21.30 0.92
C ALA A 347 1.42 -22.17 1.18
N GLN A 348 1.20 -23.44 1.52
CA GLN A 348 2.28 -24.40 1.67
C GLN A 348 1.85 -25.81 1.27
N ASN A 349 2.83 -26.67 1.02
CA ASN A 349 2.62 -28.10 0.91
C ASN A 349 2.61 -28.74 2.32
N PRO A 350 1.97 -29.91 2.50
CA PRO A 350 1.90 -30.57 3.80
C PRO A 350 3.23 -31.19 4.24
N CYS A 351 4.15 -31.44 3.29
CA CYS A 351 5.48 -32.03 3.52
C CYS A 351 6.41 -31.69 2.35
N PRO A 352 7.72 -32.00 2.40
CA PRO A 352 8.66 -31.73 1.29
C PRO A 352 8.26 -32.34 -0.05
N CYS A 353 7.75 -33.59 -0.08
CA CYS A 353 7.26 -34.19 -1.34
C CYS A 353 5.88 -33.69 -1.76
N GLY A 354 5.13 -33.02 -0.87
CA GLY A 354 3.82 -32.44 -1.13
C GLY A 354 2.63 -33.37 -0.98
N PHE A 355 2.81 -34.65 -0.69
CA PHE A 355 1.75 -35.65 -0.77
C PHE A 355 1.34 -36.28 0.58
N LEU A 356 1.69 -35.66 1.71
CA LEU A 356 1.22 -36.16 3.02
C LEU A 356 -0.30 -35.93 3.12
N GLY A 357 -1.04 -37.05 3.33
CA GLY A 357 -2.50 -37.04 3.36
C GLY A 357 -3.20 -36.96 1.99
N ASP A 358 -2.45 -37.05 0.88
CA ASP A 358 -3.03 -37.10 -0.45
C ASP A 358 -3.71 -38.46 -0.70
N SER A 359 -4.89 -38.44 -1.34
CA SER A 359 -5.69 -39.65 -1.61
C SER A 359 -5.17 -40.48 -2.79
N VAL A 360 -4.35 -39.88 -3.66
CA VAL A 360 -3.87 -40.54 -4.89
C VAL A 360 -2.39 -40.89 -4.82
N HIS A 361 -1.57 -39.99 -4.27
CA HIS A 361 -0.12 -40.16 -4.20
C HIS A 361 0.33 -40.46 -2.79
N ARG A 362 1.14 -41.51 -2.62
CA ARG A 362 1.70 -41.87 -1.31
C ARG A 362 2.87 -40.91 -0.98
N CYS A 363 2.85 -40.40 0.25
CA CYS A 363 3.98 -39.62 0.78
C CYS A 363 5.22 -40.52 0.93
N SER A 364 6.38 -40.03 0.47
CA SER A 364 7.68 -40.73 0.59
C SER A 364 8.57 -40.19 1.71
N CYS A 365 8.14 -39.11 2.38
CA CYS A 365 8.94 -38.42 3.40
C CYS A 365 8.98 -39.21 4.71
N LYS A 366 10.16 -39.23 5.36
CA LYS A 366 10.31 -39.70 6.72
C LYS A 366 9.74 -38.69 7.71
N GLN A 367 9.29 -39.14 8.89
CA GLN A 367 8.71 -38.27 9.91
C GLN A 367 9.64 -37.11 10.29
N ALA A 368 10.95 -37.36 10.42
CA ALA A 368 11.95 -36.34 10.73
C ALA A 368 12.04 -35.22 9.63
N GLU A 369 11.85 -35.59 8.37
CA GLU A 369 11.81 -34.61 7.25
C GLU A 369 10.55 -33.75 7.31
N ILE A 370 9.41 -34.36 7.60
CA ILE A 370 8.13 -33.65 7.78
C ILE A 370 8.24 -32.66 8.94
N ASP A 371 8.77 -33.09 10.08
CA ASP A 371 8.94 -32.27 11.27
C ASP A 371 9.93 -31.09 11.00
N SER A 372 11.04 -31.39 10.31
CA SER A 372 12.00 -30.38 9.90
C SER A 372 11.37 -29.33 8.96
N TYR A 373 10.55 -29.77 8.00
CA TYR A 373 9.84 -28.90 7.08
C TYR A 373 8.84 -27.99 7.81
N LYS A 374 8.04 -28.54 8.72
CA LYS A 374 7.11 -27.77 9.54
C LYS A 374 7.81 -26.73 10.43
N ARG A 375 9.01 -27.05 10.95
CA ARG A 375 9.80 -26.14 11.82
C ARG A 375 10.44 -24.97 11.06
N LYS A 376 10.47 -24.97 9.72
CA LYS A 376 10.95 -23.82 8.95
C LYS A 376 10.13 -22.56 9.26
N ILE A 377 8.82 -22.72 9.55
CA ILE A 377 7.96 -21.63 9.97
C ILE A 377 7.95 -21.60 11.51
N SER A 378 8.22 -20.44 12.07
CA SER A 378 8.24 -20.30 13.53
C SER A 378 6.84 -20.34 14.15
N GLY A 379 6.75 -20.86 15.37
CA GLY A 379 5.50 -20.82 16.16
C GLY A 379 4.93 -19.42 16.30
N PRO A 380 5.75 -18.40 16.66
CA PRO A 380 5.29 -17.01 16.76
C PRO A 380 4.70 -16.42 15.47
N LEU A 381 5.17 -16.81 14.28
CA LEU A 381 4.56 -16.40 13.03
C LEU A 381 3.24 -17.15 12.78
N MET A 382 3.21 -18.46 13.04
CA MET A 382 1.99 -19.27 12.95
C MET A 382 0.89 -18.77 13.87
N ASP A 383 1.25 -18.32 15.07
CA ASP A 383 0.29 -17.71 16.01
C ASP A 383 -0.34 -16.42 15.47
N ARG A 384 0.30 -15.73 14.51
CA ARG A 384 -0.23 -14.51 13.88
C ARG A 384 -1.16 -14.77 12.70
N ILE A 385 -1.21 -16.00 12.21
CA ILE A 385 -2.18 -16.40 11.19
C ILE A 385 -3.49 -16.78 11.87
N ASP A 386 -4.60 -16.17 11.48
CA ASP A 386 -5.91 -16.32 12.13
C ASP A 386 -6.55 -17.66 11.79
N MET A 387 -6.49 -18.06 10.53
CA MET A 387 -7.14 -19.26 10.00
C MET A 387 -6.14 -20.17 9.28
N GLN A 388 -6.35 -21.48 9.42
CA GLN A 388 -5.55 -22.52 8.77
C GLN A 388 -6.49 -23.57 8.18
N ILE A 389 -6.39 -23.82 6.88
CA ILE A 389 -7.27 -24.76 6.19
C ILE A 389 -6.48 -25.80 5.41
N ASN A 390 -7.01 -27.01 5.34
CA ASN A 390 -6.53 -28.08 4.48
C ASN A 390 -7.33 -28.09 3.18
N LEU A 391 -6.62 -28.05 2.05
CA LEU A 391 -7.18 -28.19 0.72
C LEU A 391 -7.04 -29.62 0.23
N SER A 392 -8.16 -30.28 0.00
CA SER A 392 -8.18 -31.57 -0.69
C SER A 392 -8.03 -31.38 -2.19
N ARG A 393 -7.62 -32.43 -2.87
CA ARG A 393 -7.64 -32.48 -4.33
C ARG A 393 -9.08 -32.48 -4.83
N VAL A 394 -9.36 -31.70 -5.88
CA VAL A 394 -10.67 -31.68 -6.52
C VAL A 394 -10.86 -33.00 -7.29
N GLU A 395 -11.95 -33.68 -7.07
CA GLU A 395 -12.29 -34.92 -7.78
C GLU A 395 -12.69 -34.64 -9.23
N PHE A 396 -12.42 -35.60 -10.11
CA PHE A 396 -12.78 -35.46 -11.54
C PHE A 396 -14.29 -35.34 -11.75
N SER A 397 -15.09 -35.94 -10.88
CA SER A 397 -16.55 -35.78 -10.81
C SER A 397 -16.99 -34.33 -10.65
N GLU A 398 -16.33 -33.60 -9.71
CA GLU A 398 -16.61 -32.19 -9.46
C GLU A 398 -16.20 -31.27 -10.64
N LEU A 399 -15.11 -31.65 -11.35
CA LEU A 399 -14.67 -30.91 -12.53
C LEU A 399 -15.66 -31.01 -13.70
N LYS A 400 -16.36 -32.13 -13.84
CA LYS A 400 -17.36 -32.35 -14.88
C LYS A 400 -18.68 -31.62 -14.66
N THR A 401 -18.95 -31.17 -13.45
CA THR A 401 -20.21 -30.49 -13.14
C THR A 401 -20.33 -29.21 -13.99
N LYS A 402 -21.39 -29.11 -14.78
CA LYS A 402 -21.68 -27.94 -15.63
C LYS A 402 -22.16 -26.72 -14.84
N GLU A 403 -22.58 -26.92 -13.62
CA GLU A 403 -23.02 -25.84 -12.75
C GLU A 403 -21.87 -24.87 -12.45
N LYS A 404 -22.13 -23.59 -12.71
CA LYS A 404 -21.22 -22.53 -12.28
C LYS A 404 -21.29 -22.41 -10.77
N GLY A 405 -20.15 -22.25 -10.12
CA GLY A 405 -20.11 -21.90 -8.71
C GLY A 405 -20.72 -20.52 -8.45
N GLU A 406 -20.84 -20.17 -7.18
CA GLU A 406 -21.30 -18.85 -6.79
C GLU A 406 -20.31 -17.76 -7.27
N SER A 407 -20.84 -16.65 -7.81
CA SER A 407 -20.03 -15.56 -8.38
C SER A 407 -19.31 -14.76 -7.30
N SER A 408 -18.16 -14.19 -7.65
CA SER A 408 -17.45 -13.23 -6.80
C SER A 408 -18.35 -12.06 -6.38
N ALA A 409 -19.26 -11.63 -7.24
CA ALA A 409 -20.17 -10.52 -6.95
C ALA A 409 -21.15 -10.86 -5.79
N ALA A 410 -21.72 -12.07 -5.80
CA ALA A 410 -22.65 -12.51 -4.74
C ALA A 410 -21.92 -12.65 -3.39
N ILE A 411 -20.72 -13.25 -3.39
CA ILE A 411 -19.89 -13.36 -2.18
C ILE A 411 -19.54 -11.96 -1.65
N ARG A 412 -19.09 -11.07 -2.53
CA ARG A 412 -18.71 -9.70 -2.18
C ARG A 412 -19.87 -8.92 -1.55
N GLU A 413 -21.09 -9.12 -2.02
CA GLU A 413 -22.24 -8.45 -1.42
C GLU A 413 -22.42 -8.82 0.07
N ARG A 414 -22.28 -10.10 0.45
CA ARG A 414 -22.32 -10.54 1.85
C ARG A 414 -21.14 -9.99 2.65
N VAL A 415 -19.94 -10.02 2.04
CA VAL A 415 -18.73 -9.46 2.65
C VAL A 415 -18.88 -7.96 2.92
N VAL A 416 -19.46 -7.19 2.00
CA VAL A 416 -19.71 -5.75 2.18
C VAL A 416 -20.71 -5.51 3.30
N LYS A 417 -21.82 -6.28 3.36
CA LYS A 417 -22.81 -6.17 4.45
C LYS A 417 -22.16 -6.41 5.82
N ALA A 418 -21.38 -7.48 5.96
CA ALA A 418 -20.67 -7.76 7.20
C ALA A 418 -19.64 -6.67 7.56
N ARG A 419 -18.95 -6.13 6.56
CA ARG A 419 -17.97 -5.05 6.76
C ARG A 419 -18.62 -3.75 7.23
N LEU A 420 -19.81 -3.41 6.74
CA LEU A 420 -20.55 -2.24 7.21
C LEU A 420 -20.89 -2.34 8.71
N LEU A 421 -21.35 -3.50 9.19
CA LEU A 421 -21.59 -3.74 10.61
C LEU A 421 -20.32 -3.56 11.47
N GLN A 422 -19.16 -3.98 10.92
CA GLN A 422 -17.88 -3.81 11.59
C GLN A 422 -17.45 -2.34 11.62
N GLN A 423 -17.64 -1.61 10.53
CA GLN A 423 -17.32 -0.18 10.46
C GLN A 423 -18.18 0.62 11.46
N GLU A 424 -19.49 0.43 11.48
CA GLU A 424 -20.38 1.09 12.46
C GLU A 424 -19.93 0.85 13.90
N ARG A 425 -19.43 -0.37 14.20
CA ARG A 425 -18.95 -0.77 15.52
C ARG A 425 -17.59 -0.17 15.88
N LEU A 426 -16.68 0.01 14.92
CA LEU A 426 -15.27 0.26 15.12
C LEU A 426 -14.80 1.62 14.60
N GLU A 427 -15.62 2.38 13.88
CA GLU A 427 -15.25 3.65 13.23
C GLU A 427 -14.69 4.68 14.23
N ALA A 428 -15.33 4.81 15.40
CA ALA A 428 -14.87 5.72 16.46
C ALA A 428 -13.45 5.42 16.98
N LEU A 429 -12.93 4.20 16.68
CA LEU A 429 -11.60 3.74 17.07
C LEU A 429 -10.61 3.78 15.89
N GLY A 430 -11.02 4.27 14.72
CA GLY A 430 -10.19 4.29 13.50
C GLY A 430 -9.89 2.89 12.94
N MET A 431 -10.74 1.89 13.27
CA MET A 431 -10.62 0.51 12.80
C MET A 431 -11.70 0.20 11.76
N HIS A 432 -11.38 -0.65 10.80
CA HIS A 432 -12.26 -0.95 9.67
C HIS A 432 -12.74 -2.41 9.62
N CYS A 433 -12.14 -3.31 10.41
CA CYS A 433 -12.50 -4.73 10.41
C CYS A 433 -12.11 -5.43 11.72
N ASN A 434 -12.74 -6.59 11.96
CA ASN A 434 -12.58 -7.34 13.20
C ASN A 434 -11.14 -7.83 13.45
N ALA A 435 -10.33 -8.09 12.42
CA ALA A 435 -8.93 -8.49 12.60
C ALA A 435 -8.10 -7.41 13.30
N GLN A 436 -8.47 -6.14 13.15
CA GLN A 436 -7.77 -5.00 13.76
C GLN A 436 -8.08 -4.79 15.24
N MET A 437 -9.12 -5.45 15.79
CA MET A 437 -9.48 -5.32 17.20
C MET A 437 -8.30 -5.67 18.11
N GLY A 438 -8.03 -4.85 19.12
CA GLY A 438 -7.16 -5.18 20.24
C GLY A 438 -7.92 -5.99 21.31
N ARG A 439 -7.27 -6.27 22.44
CA ARG A 439 -7.87 -7.07 23.53
C ARG A 439 -9.07 -6.35 24.17
N SER A 440 -9.03 -5.03 24.31
CA SER A 440 -10.14 -4.22 24.84
C SER A 440 -11.40 -4.37 24.00
N GLU A 441 -11.25 -4.32 22.68
CA GLU A 441 -12.35 -4.44 21.72
C GLU A 441 -12.89 -5.88 21.66
N VAL A 442 -11.99 -6.88 21.75
CA VAL A 442 -12.40 -8.29 21.81
C VAL A 442 -13.29 -8.54 23.05
N VAL A 443 -12.88 -8.05 24.22
CA VAL A 443 -13.67 -8.17 25.45
C VAL A 443 -15.02 -7.48 25.31
N LYS A 444 -15.07 -6.32 24.67
CA LYS A 444 -16.30 -5.51 24.53
C LYS A 444 -17.26 -6.08 23.48
N TYR A 445 -16.75 -6.51 22.31
CA TYR A 445 -17.59 -6.82 21.14
C TYR A 445 -17.68 -8.31 20.79
N CYS A 446 -16.85 -9.17 21.41
CA CYS A 446 -16.87 -10.62 21.16
C CYS A 446 -17.44 -11.37 22.35
N GLN A 447 -18.58 -10.92 22.89
CA GLN A 447 -19.26 -11.58 24.00
C GLN A 447 -19.89 -12.89 23.52
N LEU A 448 -19.68 -13.93 24.31
CA LEU A 448 -20.20 -15.29 24.08
C LEU A 448 -21.48 -15.49 24.90
N ASP A 449 -22.45 -16.21 24.34
CA ASP A 449 -23.54 -16.74 25.13
C ASP A 449 -23.05 -17.92 26.02
N ALA A 450 -23.89 -18.38 26.94
CA ALA A 450 -23.51 -19.46 27.88
C ALA A 450 -23.16 -20.77 27.18
N ALA A 451 -23.78 -21.07 26.03
CA ALA A 451 -23.52 -22.27 25.26
C ALA A 451 -22.13 -22.15 24.54
N ALA A 452 -21.86 -21.01 23.92
CA ALA A 452 -20.56 -20.74 23.29
C ALA A 452 -19.43 -20.69 24.32
N GLN A 453 -19.67 -20.15 25.52
CA GLN A 453 -18.67 -20.12 26.59
C GLN A 453 -18.25 -21.54 27.02
N ASN A 454 -19.20 -22.45 27.18
CA ASN A 454 -18.90 -23.86 27.48
C ASN A 454 -18.10 -24.54 26.37
N VAL A 455 -18.41 -24.23 25.10
CA VAL A 455 -17.65 -24.72 23.94
C VAL A 455 -16.22 -24.19 23.99
N MET A 456 -16.02 -22.88 24.21
CA MET A 456 -14.71 -22.27 24.30
C MET A 456 -13.85 -22.87 25.42
N GLU A 457 -14.41 -23.02 26.62
CA GLU A 457 -13.69 -23.60 27.77
C GLU A 457 -13.21 -25.02 27.47
N ARG A 458 -14.09 -25.86 26.91
CA ARG A 458 -13.76 -27.24 26.54
C ARG A 458 -12.61 -27.27 25.52
N TYR A 459 -12.68 -26.50 24.46
CA TYR A 459 -11.64 -26.49 23.42
C TYR A 459 -10.35 -25.80 23.89
N PHE A 460 -10.44 -24.76 24.73
CA PHE A 460 -9.27 -24.12 25.32
C PHE A 460 -8.40 -25.13 26.11
N ASN A 461 -9.04 -25.92 26.95
CA ASN A 461 -8.36 -26.93 27.75
C ASN A 461 -7.87 -28.10 26.89
N MET A 462 -8.68 -28.61 25.95
CA MET A 462 -8.35 -29.76 25.10
C MET A 462 -7.17 -29.46 24.16
N LEU A 463 -7.07 -28.26 23.62
CA LEU A 463 -6.07 -27.88 22.64
C LEU A 463 -4.90 -27.07 23.22
N ASN A 464 -4.87 -26.84 24.54
CA ASN A 464 -3.88 -25.99 25.22
C ASN A 464 -3.66 -24.64 24.49
N LEU A 465 -4.75 -23.92 24.25
CA LEU A 465 -4.70 -22.67 23.50
C LEU A 465 -3.96 -21.59 24.27
N SER A 466 -3.17 -20.78 23.57
CA SER A 466 -2.62 -19.55 24.14
C SER A 466 -3.70 -18.44 24.22
N ALA A 467 -3.50 -17.44 25.09
CA ALA A 467 -4.40 -16.29 25.17
C ALA A 467 -4.53 -15.56 23.80
N ARG A 468 -3.46 -15.49 23.01
CA ARG A 468 -3.49 -14.94 21.66
C ARG A 468 -4.38 -15.77 20.73
N SER A 469 -4.27 -17.11 20.80
CA SER A 469 -5.12 -18.01 20.00
C SER A 469 -6.59 -17.88 20.37
N HIS A 470 -6.89 -17.71 21.65
CA HIS A 470 -8.25 -17.43 22.13
C HIS A 470 -8.82 -16.15 21.51
N ASP A 471 -8.12 -15.01 21.63
CA ASP A 471 -8.58 -13.73 21.10
C ASP A 471 -8.78 -13.78 19.57
N ARG A 472 -7.91 -14.52 18.83
CA ARG A 472 -8.07 -14.71 17.38
C ARG A 472 -9.28 -15.53 17.00
N ILE A 473 -9.55 -16.63 17.73
CA ILE A 473 -10.78 -17.41 17.53
C ILE A 473 -11.99 -16.54 17.73
N LEU A 474 -12.01 -15.70 18.76
CA LEU A 474 -13.11 -14.78 19.02
C LEU A 474 -13.33 -13.76 17.90
N LYS A 475 -12.26 -13.17 17.35
CA LYS A 475 -12.35 -12.25 16.20
C LYS A 475 -12.92 -12.93 14.97
N VAL A 476 -12.49 -14.17 14.67
CA VAL A 476 -13.02 -14.96 13.55
C VAL A 476 -14.48 -15.33 13.81
N ALA A 477 -14.84 -15.76 15.02
CA ALA A 477 -16.21 -16.09 15.40
C ALA A 477 -17.14 -14.86 15.30
N ARG A 478 -16.67 -13.66 15.70
CA ARG A 478 -17.41 -12.40 15.50
C ARG A 478 -17.65 -12.12 14.03
N THR A 479 -16.66 -12.35 13.18
CA THR A 479 -16.82 -12.16 11.72
C THR A 479 -17.82 -13.14 11.12
N ILE A 480 -17.85 -14.40 11.59
CA ILE A 480 -18.82 -15.40 11.16
C ILE A 480 -20.23 -14.98 11.58
N ALA A 481 -20.39 -14.47 12.82
CA ALA A 481 -21.67 -13.95 13.30
C ALA A 481 -22.13 -12.71 12.52
N ASP A 482 -21.21 -11.80 12.17
CA ASP A 482 -21.52 -10.63 11.31
C ASP A 482 -21.98 -11.07 9.90
N LEU A 483 -21.36 -12.10 9.32
CA LEU A 483 -21.81 -12.70 8.04
C LEU A 483 -23.18 -13.38 8.14
N ALA A 484 -23.51 -13.91 9.30
CA ALA A 484 -24.84 -14.49 9.59
C ALA A 484 -25.89 -13.44 9.95
N GLY A 485 -25.49 -12.17 10.17
CA GLY A 485 -26.39 -11.10 10.65
C GLY A 485 -26.77 -11.28 12.12
N SER A 486 -26.01 -12.02 12.92
CA SER A 486 -26.28 -12.25 14.35
C SER A 486 -25.62 -11.19 15.23
N GLU A 487 -26.34 -10.64 16.20
CA GLU A 487 -25.80 -9.68 17.17
C GLU A 487 -24.83 -10.34 18.16
N SER A 488 -25.06 -11.58 18.54
CA SER A 488 -24.23 -12.35 19.47
C SER A 488 -23.42 -13.44 18.78
N ILE A 489 -22.35 -13.89 19.43
CA ILE A 489 -21.57 -15.05 18.97
C ILE A 489 -22.19 -16.30 19.56
N GLU A 490 -22.85 -17.08 18.73
CA GLU A 490 -23.47 -18.35 19.10
C GLU A 490 -22.46 -19.50 19.03
N ALA A 491 -22.80 -20.63 19.67
CA ALA A 491 -21.95 -21.84 19.70
C ALA A 491 -21.56 -22.36 18.29
N VAL A 492 -22.45 -22.22 17.29
CA VAL A 492 -22.18 -22.61 15.89
C VAL A 492 -21.10 -21.74 15.25
N HIS A 493 -21.13 -20.44 15.48
CA HIS A 493 -20.14 -19.50 14.96
C HIS A 493 -18.76 -19.76 15.56
N LEU A 494 -18.73 -20.07 16.86
CA LEU A 494 -17.50 -20.40 17.57
C LEU A 494 -16.90 -21.73 17.10
N ALA A 495 -17.75 -22.77 16.92
CA ALA A 495 -17.31 -24.06 16.43
C ALA A 495 -16.67 -23.97 15.03
N GLU A 496 -17.27 -23.21 14.10
CA GLU A 496 -16.70 -22.93 12.78
C GLU A 496 -15.34 -22.23 12.91
N ALA A 497 -15.21 -21.22 13.76
CA ALA A 497 -13.95 -20.48 13.97
C ALA A 497 -12.85 -21.40 14.54
N ILE A 498 -13.17 -22.26 15.49
CA ILE A 498 -12.25 -23.24 16.07
C ILE A 498 -11.77 -24.24 14.98
N GLN A 499 -12.68 -24.75 14.17
CA GLN A 499 -12.37 -25.66 13.08
C GLN A 499 -11.39 -25.01 12.09
N LEU A 500 -11.65 -23.75 11.70
CA LEU A 500 -10.78 -23.02 10.77
C LEU A 500 -9.38 -22.72 11.34
N ARG A 501 -9.18 -22.78 12.66
CA ARG A 501 -7.85 -22.59 13.26
C ARG A 501 -7.11 -23.89 13.51
N THR A 502 -7.82 -25.00 13.70
CA THR A 502 -7.25 -26.27 14.14
C THR A 502 -7.09 -27.31 13.03
N SER A 503 -7.63 -27.03 11.84
CA SER A 503 -7.65 -27.97 10.70
C SER A 503 -6.29 -28.53 10.30
N VAL A 504 -5.20 -27.81 10.61
CA VAL A 504 -3.81 -28.19 10.21
C VAL A 504 -3.01 -28.77 11.39
N ARG A 505 -3.54 -28.76 12.60
CA ARG A 505 -2.85 -29.43 13.73
C ARG A 505 -2.98 -30.97 13.55
N PRO A 506 -1.86 -31.73 13.74
CA PRO A 506 -1.84 -33.17 13.62
C PRO A 506 -2.71 -33.85 14.68
#